data_23f01afcad603d6f856da2715c0fe0a0
#
_entry.id   23f01afcad603d6f856da2715c0fe0a0
#
_cell.length_a   1.000
_cell.length_b   1.000
_cell.length_c   1.000
_cell.angle_alpha   90.00
_cell.angle_beta   90.00
_cell.angle_gamma   90.00
#
_symmetry.space_group_name_H-M   'P 1'
#
loop_
_entity.id
_entity.type
_entity.pdbx_description
1 polymer ?
#
loop_
_entity_poly.entity_id
_entity_poly.type
_entity_poly.pdbx_seq_one_letter_code
_entity_poly.pdbx_strand_id
1 'polypeptide(L)'
;MWAPMPGAGQQREMLCFMPGVAAVPALLVGWSSAAFIISYVIAVLAGHVEPLVPYISDTGTKPPESGIFGFMINISALLGAITMYIRYLIIEKQNESLRFVRSSCNVFSLCIGLMGCTGMGIVATFQELSVPSVHDIGALVAFGCGVVYITLQSIISYKSCPQWNTYFVCHIRMLISVISCISFIPMIVFASRISMTKIDWTPSEKDYTYHFMSAICEWTVAFGFVFFFLTFIKDFQRVTLRISTEIHEDS
;
A
#
# COMPACT_ATOMS: atom_id res chain seq x y z
N MET A 1 59.01 -16.71 -2.89
CA MET A 1 58.58 -15.34 -2.75
C MET A 1 57.06 -15.36 -2.88
N TRP A 2 56.35 -15.42 -1.76
CA TRP A 2 54.87 -15.54 -1.73
C TRP A 2 54.33 -14.14 -1.46
N ALA A 3 53.51 -13.66 -2.39
CA ALA A 3 52.78 -12.40 -2.20
C ALA A 3 51.59 -12.66 -1.26
N PRO A 4 51.29 -11.78 -0.30
CA PRO A 4 50.13 -11.93 0.55
C PRO A 4 48.85 -11.54 -0.18
N MET A 5 47.81 -12.36 -0.02
CA MET A 5 46.46 -12.05 -0.51
C MET A 5 45.89 -10.79 0.19
N PRO A 6 45.17 -9.93 -0.48
CA PRO A 6 44.57 -8.74 0.12
C PRO A 6 43.46 -9.12 1.07
N GLY A 7 43.48 -8.47 2.20
CA GLY A 7 42.83 -8.75 3.45
C GLY A 7 41.32 -8.81 3.49
N ALA A 8 40.91 -9.67 4.34
CA ALA A 8 39.58 -9.85 4.93
C ALA A 8 39.21 -8.69 5.91
N GLY A 9 39.43 -7.44 5.51
CA GLY A 9 39.34 -6.28 6.41
C GLY A 9 38.21 -5.29 6.13
N GLN A 10 37.30 -5.55 5.19
CA GLN A 10 36.32 -4.53 4.79
C GLN A 10 34.84 -4.97 4.91
N GLN A 11 34.54 -5.89 5.79
CA GLN A 11 33.18 -6.40 5.98
C GLN A 11 32.56 -6.10 7.36
N ARG A 12 33.08 -5.14 8.12
CA ARG A 12 32.60 -4.91 9.50
C ARG A 12 32.00 -3.53 9.81
N GLU A 13 31.73 -2.69 8.83
CA GLU A 13 31.11 -1.38 9.11
C GLU A 13 29.81 -1.18 8.32
N MET A 14 28.83 -2.06 8.49
CA MET A 14 27.46 -1.80 8.04
C MET A 14 26.43 -2.49 8.92
N LEU A 15 26.52 -2.31 10.21
CA LEU A 15 25.65 -3.00 11.18
C LEU A 15 24.63 -2.07 11.83
N CYS A 16 24.24 -0.96 11.20
CA CYS A 16 23.20 -0.07 11.74
C CYS A 16 22.30 0.62 10.69
N PHE A 17 22.37 0.23 9.42
CA PHE A 17 21.39 0.67 8.41
C PHE A 17 20.59 -0.56 7.95
N MET A 18 19.24 -0.45 7.99
CA MET A 18 18.42 -1.38 7.22
C MET A 18 19.00 -1.46 5.81
N PRO A 19 19.22 -2.65 5.21
CA PRO A 19 19.67 -2.75 3.82
C PRO A 19 18.78 -1.83 2.98
N GLY A 20 19.35 -0.93 2.19
CA GLY A 20 18.69 0.25 1.63
C GLY A 20 17.36 0.00 0.91
N VAL A 21 17.16 -1.23 0.41
CA VAL A 21 15.93 -1.64 -0.28
C VAL A 21 14.77 -1.91 0.70
N ALA A 22 15.04 -2.46 1.87
CA ALA A 22 14.02 -2.75 2.89
C ALA A 22 13.46 -1.48 3.56
N ALA A 23 14.16 -0.36 3.45
CA ALA A 23 13.67 0.94 3.90
C ALA A 23 12.43 1.40 3.13
N VAL A 24 12.26 1.00 1.86
CA VAL A 24 11.14 1.45 1.02
C VAL A 24 9.79 0.96 1.56
N PRO A 25 9.53 -0.35 1.74
CA PRO A 25 8.29 -0.80 2.35
C PRO A 25 8.12 -0.37 3.81
N ALA A 26 9.21 -0.20 4.57
CA ALA A 26 9.14 0.31 5.93
C ALA A 26 8.69 1.78 5.98
N LEU A 27 9.22 2.62 5.09
CA LEU A 27 8.79 4.01 4.92
C LEU A 27 7.33 4.07 4.44
N LEU A 28 6.93 3.23 3.47
CA LEU A 28 5.54 3.16 3.02
C LEU A 28 4.59 2.90 4.19
N VAL A 29 4.87 1.87 4.99
CA VAL A 29 4.04 1.50 6.14
C VAL A 29 3.99 2.60 7.18
N GLY A 30 5.14 3.14 7.60
CA GLY A 30 5.22 4.21 8.60
C GLY A 30 4.57 5.51 8.12
N TRP A 31 4.84 5.91 6.89
CA TRP A 31 4.31 7.13 6.30
C TRP A 31 2.79 7.08 6.09
N SER A 32 2.26 5.97 5.54
CA SER A 32 0.81 5.81 5.34
C SER A 32 0.07 5.75 6.67
N SER A 33 0.62 5.05 7.67
CA SER A 33 0.03 5.03 9.01
C SER A 33 0.01 6.42 9.64
N ALA A 34 1.11 7.18 9.50
CA ALA A 34 1.18 8.56 9.98
C ALA A 34 0.16 9.45 9.25
N ALA A 35 -0.02 9.28 7.93
CA ALA A 35 -1.00 10.03 7.16
C ALA A 35 -2.42 9.86 7.72
N PHE A 36 -2.83 8.62 7.95
CA PHE A 36 -4.16 8.33 8.50
C PHE A 36 -4.34 8.91 9.92
N ILE A 37 -3.35 8.71 10.79
CA ILE A 37 -3.43 9.15 12.19
C ILE A 37 -3.43 10.68 12.28
N ILE A 38 -2.52 11.36 11.58
CA ILE A 38 -2.37 12.81 11.65
C ILE A 38 -3.63 13.50 11.12
N SER A 39 -4.11 13.08 9.95
CA SER A 39 -5.32 13.65 9.34
C SER A 39 -6.54 13.44 10.22
N TYR A 40 -6.73 12.22 10.74
CA TYR A 40 -7.82 11.93 11.68
C TYR A 40 -7.77 12.80 12.94
N VAL A 41 -6.61 12.89 13.60
CA VAL A 41 -6.47 13.68 14.83
C VAL A 41 -6.78 15.15 14.56
N ILE A 42 -6.26 15.72 13.47
CA ILE A 42 -6.51 17.13 13.14
C ILE A 42 -8.00 17.35 12.84
N ALA A 43 -8.62 16.50 12.00
CA ALA A 43 -10.02 16.62 11.63
C ALA A 43 -10.97 16.53 12.84
N VAL A 44 -10.70 15.59 13.77
CA VAL A 44 -11.47 15.44 15.02
C VAL A 44 -11.29 16.64 15.94
N LEU A 45 -10.03 17.10 16.17
CA LEU A 45 -9.76 18.25 17.04
C LEU A 45 -10.31 19.55 16.47
N ALA A 46 -10.40 19.68 15.15
CA ALA A 46 -11.02 20.82 14.47
C ALA A 46 -12.57 20.73 14.46
N GLY A 47 -13.15 19.62 14.89
CA GLY A 47 -14.60 19.41 14.85
C GLY A 47 -15.15 19.25 13.43
N HIS A 48 -14.34 18.80 12.50
CA HIS A 48 -14.72 18.66 11.09
C HIS A 48 -15.39 17.31 10.77
N VAL A 49 -15.14 16.30 11.59
CA VAL A 49 -15.71 14.96 11.43
C VAL A 49 -16.20 14.41 12.76
N GLU A 50 -17.17 13.51 12.73
CA GLU A 50 -17.60 12.73 13.88
C GLU A 50 -16.45 11.78 14.29
N PRO A 51 -16.05 11.77 15.60
CA PRO A 51 -14.93 10.93 16.05
C PRO A 51 -15.16 9.43 15.89
N LEU A 52 -16.41 8.98 15.85
CA LEU A 52 -16.74 7.57 15.79
C LEU A 52 -16.70 7.07 14.34
N VAL A 53 -15.52 6.63 13.91
CA VAL A 53 -15.26 5.94 12.62
C VAL A 53 -15.76 6.73 11.39
N PRO A 54 -15.19 7.93 11.10
CA PRO A 54 -15.39 8.59 9.81
C PRO A 54 -14.73 7.79 8.71
N TYR A 55 -15.04 8.05 7.43
CA TYR A 55 -14.22 7.59 6.32
C TYR A 55 -12.80 8.15 6.44
N ILE A 56 -11.81 7.42 5.91
CA ILE A 56 -10.43 7.91 5.84
C ILE A 56 -10.40 9.20 5.01
N SER A 57 -11.15 9.25 3.92
CA SER A 57 -11.26 10.41 3.04
C SER A 57 -11.95 11.61 3.71
N ASP A 58 -12.94 11.39 4.58
CA ASP A 58 -13.58 12.46 5.35
C ASP A 58 -12.55 13.26 6.15
N THR A 59 -11.56 12.55 6.72
CA THR A 59 -10.49 13.18 7.52
C THR A 59 -9.52 14.02 6.68
N GLY A 60 -9.63 14.00 5.35
CA GLY A 60 -8.83 14.79 4.42
C GLY A 60 -9.64 15.77 3.58
N THR A 61 -10.83 16.17 4.01
CA THR A 61 -11.76 16.95 3.17
C THR A 61 -11.67 18.46 3.41
N LYS A 62 -11.54 18.91 4.66
CA LYS A 62 -11.47 20.36 5.02
C LYS A 62 -10.04 20.80 5.25
N PRO A 63 -9.68 22.10 5.01
CA PRO A 63 -8.41 22.67 5.45
C PRO A 63 -8.36 22.80 7.00
N PRO A 64 -7.19 22.59 7.64
CA PRO A 64 -5.87 22.37 7.04
C PRO A 64 -5.56 20.89 6.73
N GLU A 65 -6.34 19.94 7.27
CA GLU A 65 -6.08 18.50 7.16
C GLU A 65 -6.10 18.00 5.73
N SER A 66 -6.89 18.58 4.83
CA SER A 66 -6.96 18.21 3.41
C SER A 66 -5.62 18.38 2.69
N GLY A 67 -4.88 19.46 3.01
CA GLY A 67 -3.54 19.68 2.44
C GLY A 67 -2.53 18.64 2.95
N ILE A 68 -2.58 18.33 4.25
CA ILE A 68 -1.70 17.32 4.87
C ILE A 68 -2.01 15.93 4.33
N PHE A 69 -3.28 15.55 4.32
CA PHE A 69 -3.77 14.29 3.77
C PHE A 69 -3.34 14.11 2.31
N GLY A 70 -3.67 15.10 1.46
CA GLY A 70 -3.35 15.05 0.04
C GLY A 70 -1.85 14.90 -0.21
N PHE A 71 -1.00 15.68 0.48
CA PHE A 71 0.45 15.56 0.38
C PHE A 71 0.95 14.19 0.82
N MET A 72 0.53 13.72 2.00
CA MET A 72 1.02 12.46 2.57
C MET A 72 0.55 11.24 1.78
N ILE A 73 -0.71 11.22 1.31
CA ILE A 73 -1.24 10.09 0.53
C ILE A 73 -0.62 10.04 -0.87
N ASN A 74 -0.32 11.16 -1.52
CA ASN A 74 0.42 11.16 -2.79
C ASN A 74 1.83 10.58 -2.63
N ILE A 75 2.54 10.90 -1.54
CA ILE A 75 3.83 10.26 -1.22
C ILE A 75 3.64 8.77 -0.93
N SER A 76 2.59 8.37 -0.22
CA SER A 76 2.26 6.95 0.00
C SER A 76 2.03 6.21 -1.33
N ALA A 77 1.32 6.82 -2.27
CA ALA A 77 1.09 6.25 -3.60
C ALA A 77 2.41 6.04 -4.37
N LEU A 78 3.31 7.02 -4.31
CA LEU A 78 4.65 6.91 -4.92
C LEU A 78 5.49 5.81 -4.25
N LEU A 79 5.56 5.77 -2.92
CA LEU A 79 6.26 4.73 -2.18
C LEU A 79 5.66 3.35 -2.44
N GLY A 80 4.34 3.26 -2.57
CA GLY A 80 3.62 2.05 -2.97
C GLY A 80 4.05 1.57 -4.35
N ALA A 81 4.05 2.46 -5.35
CA ALA A 81 4.46 2.15 -6.71
C ALA A 81 5.93 1.66 -6.77
N ILE A 82 6.84 2.32 -6.05
CA ILE A 82 8.25 1.91 -5.96
C ILE A 82 8.35 0.53 -5.28
N THR A 83 7.62 0.30 -4.17
CA THR A 83 7.60 -0.99 -3.48
C THR A 83 7.10 -2.11 -4.40
N MET A 84 6.03 -1.89 -5.14
CA MET A 84 5.47 -2.86 -6.06
C MET A 84 6.40 -3.17 -7.23
N TYR A 85 7.10 -2.15 -7.75
CA TYR A 85 8.09 -2.31 -8.82
C TYR A 85 9.30 -3.13 -8.34
N ILE A 86 9.83 -2.83 -7.16
CA ILE A 86 10.93 -3.62 -6.58
C ILE A 86 10.47 -5.06 -6.32
N ARG A 87 9.25 -5.26 -5.83
CA ARG A 87 8.68 -6.60 -5.64
C ARG A 87 8.59 -7.37 -6.96
N TYR A 88 8.18 -6.72 -8.04
CA TYR A 88 8.18 -7.28 -9.38
C TYR A 88 9.59 -7.76 -9.79
N LEU A 89 10.62 -6.93 -9.61
CA LEU A 89 12.00 -7.29 -9.94
C LEU A 89 12.52 -8.48 -9.10
N ILE A 90 12.16 -8.52 -7.81
CA ILE A 90 12.51 -9.65 -6.93
C ILE A 90 11.94 -10.95 -7.48
N ILE A 91 10.65 -10.96 -7.87
CA ILE A 91 9.97 -12.15 -8.40
C ILE A 91 10.58 -12.58 -9.72
N GLU A 92 10.87 -11.66 -10.65
CA GLU A 92 11.53 -11.97 -11.91
C GLU A 92 12.90 -12.62 -11.65
N LYS A 93 13.67 -12.07 -10.73
CA LYS A 93 14.99 -12.64 -10.38
C LYS A 93 14.90 -14.02 -9.73
N GLN A 94 13.90 -14.25 -8.89
CA GLN A 94 13.62 -15.56 -8.31
C GLN A 94 13.17 -16.57 -9.37
N ASN A 95 12.43 -16.12 -10.37
CA ASN A 95 11.99 -16.96 -11.50
C ASN A 95 13.12 -17.41 -12.42
N GLU A 96 14.24 -16.69 -12.49
CA GLU A 96 15.42 -17.14 -13.26
C GLU A 96 15.98 -18.46 -12.72
N SER A 97 15.92 -18.65 -11.40
CA SER A 97 16.42 -19.87 -10.76
C SER A 97 15.38 -20.99 -10.69
N LEU A 98 14.12 -20.65 -10.50
CA LEU A 98 13.01 -21.61 -10.43
C LEU A 98 11.74 -20.99 -10.99
N ARG A 99 11.25 -21.48 -12.11
CA ARG A 99 10.03 -20.98 -12.77
C ARG A 99 8.78 -21.40 -12.01
N PHE A 100 8.38 -20.63 -10.98
CA PHE A 100 7.19 -20.90 -10.18
C PHE A 100 5.97 -20.05 -10.60
N VAL A 101 6.19 -18.95 -11.34
CA VAL A 101 5.12 -18.11 -11.88
C VAL A 101 5.43 -17.66 -13.31
N ARG A 102 4.40 -17.46 -14.13
CA ARG A 102 4.57 -16.87 -15.47
C ARG A 102 4.92 -15.39 -15.32
N SER A 103 5.91 -14.90 -16.08
CA SER A 103 6.28 -13.48 -16.09
C SER A 103 5.09 -12.58 -16.42
N SER A 104 4.20 -12.99 -17.32
CA SER A 104 2.96 -12.27 -17.63
C SER A 104 2.05 -12.06 -16.41
N CYS A 105 1.98 -13.04 -15.48
CA CYS A 105 1.20 -12.89 -14.26
C CYS A 105 1.85 -11.89 -13.29
N ASN A 106 3.19 -11.86 -13.24
CA ASN A 106 3.93 -10.91 -12.42
C ASN A 106 3.78 -9.49 -12.96
N VAL A 107 3.91 -9.29 -14.28
CA VAL A 107 3.64 -8.00 -14.95
C VAL A 107 2.20 -7.56 -14.73
N PHE A 108 1.23 -8.45 -14.91
CA PHE A 108 -0.18 -8.14 -14.66
C PHE A 108 -0.42 -7.67 -13.24
N SER A 109 0.18 -8.36 -12.24
CA SER A 109 0.09 -7.95 -10.84
C SER A 109 0.67 -6.55 -10.63
N LEU A 110 1.82 -6.23 -11.24
CA LEU A 110 2.40 -4.89 -11.18
C LEU A 110 1.47 -3.84 -11.79
N CYS A 111 0.92 -4.08 -12.98
CA CYS A 111 0.00 -3.13 -13.64
C CYS A 111 -1.23 -2.84 -12.77
N ILE A 112 -1.84 -3.88 -12.19
CA ILE A 112 -2.98 -3.71 -11.27
C ILE A 112 -2.57 -2.90 -10.04
N GLY A 113 -1.40 -3.18 -9.45
CA GLY A 113 -0.90 -2.42 -8.30
C GLY A 113 -0.67 -0.93 -8.63
N LEU A 114 -0.07 -0.63 -9.78
CA LEU A 114 0.14 0.74 -10.24
C LEU A 114 -1.17 1.48 -10.52
N MET A 115 -2.18 0.79 -11.05
CA MET A 115 -3.53 1.35 -11.17
C MET A 115 -4.11 1.71 -9.80
N GLY A 116 -3.93 0.86 -8.78
CA GLY A 116 -4.33 1.16 -7.41
C GLY A 116 -3.62 2.41 -6.86
N CYS A 117 -2.31 2.56 -7.10
CA CYS A 117 -1.56 3.75 -6.71
C CYS A 117 -2.07 5.01 -7.43
N THR A 118 -2.48 4.91 -8.70
CA THR A 118 -3.10 6.01 -9.44
C THR A 118 -4.43 6.40 -8.80
N GLY A 119 -5.26 5.42 -8.42
CA GLY A 119 -6.50 5.65 -7.67
C GLY A 119 -6.25 6.39 -6.35
N MET A 120 -5.23 5.99 -5.58
CA MET A 120 -4.81 6.71 -4.37
C MET A 120 -4.46 8.18 -4.65
N GLY A 121 -3.72 8.46 -5.73
CA GLY A 121 -3.39 9.82 -6.14
C GLY A 121 -4.62 10.64 -6.50
N ILE A 122 -5.63 10.02 -7.12
CA ILE A 122 -6.92 10.68 -7.42
C ILE A 122 -7.64 11.04 -6.12
N VAL A 123 -7.80 10.10 -5.18
CA VAL A 123 -8.42 10.33 -3.87
C VAL A 123 -7.71 11.44 -3.10
N ALA A 124 -6.38 11.44 -3.12
CA ALA A 124 -5.56 12.44 -2.44
C ALA A 124 -5.70 13.85 -3.01
N THR A 125 -6.01 13.96 -4.31
CA THR A 125 -6.03 15.23 -5.04
C THR A 125 -7.45 15.81 -5.15
N PHE A 126 -8.44 14.96 -5.37
CA PHE A 126 -9.84 15.34 -5.53
C PHE A 126 -10.60 14.99 -4.26
N GLN A 127 -10.85 16.00 -3.42
CA GLN A 127 -11.57 15.82 -2.16
C GLN A 127 -13.03 15.46 -2.39
N GLU A 128 -13.58 14.68 -1.51
CA GLU A 128 -14.92 14.11 -1.61
C GLU A 128 -16.02 15.17 -1.76
N LEU A 129 -15.98 16.27 -1.01
CA LEU A 129 -16.95 17.35 -1.12
C LEU A 129 -16.74 18.27 -2.34
N SER A 130 -15.55 18.26 -2.94
CA SER A 130 -15.25 19.13 -4.09
C SER A 130 -15.64 18.50 -5.42
N VAL A 131 -15.26 17.24 -5.64
CA VAL A 131 -15.53 16.48 -6.88
C VAL A 131 -15.88 15.03 -6.53
N PRO A 132 -17.08 14.77 -5.95
CA PRO A 132 -17.44 13.47 -5.40
C PRO A 132 -17.27 12.31 -6.39
N SER A 133 -17.76 12.44 -7.61
CA SER A 133 -17.72 11.36 -8.59
C SER A 133 -16.30 10.95 -8.98
N VAL A 134 -15.35 11.90 -9.05
CA VAL A 134 -13.93 11.60 -9.35
C VAL A 134 -13.28 10.95 -8.16
N HIS A 135 -13.58 11.43 -6.95
CA HIS A 135 -13.12 10.85 -5.70
C HIS A 135 -13.57 9.39 -5.57
N ASP A 136 -14.87 9.12 -5.74
CA ASP A 136 -15.45 7.78 -5.63
C ASP A 136 -14.86 6.79 -6.64
N ILE A 137 -14.66 7.23 -7.89
CA ILE A 137 -13.99 6.41 -8.91
C ILE A 137 -12.54 6.14 -8.48
N GLY A 138 -11.82 7.16 -7.98
CA GLY A 138 -10.47 7.01 -7.46
C GLY A 138 -10.40 6.00 -6.32
N ALA A 139 -11.34 6.09 -5.36
CA ALA A 139 -11.44 5.18 -4.23
C ALA A 139 -11.74 3.74 -4.69
N LEU A 140 -12.69 3.57 -5.59
CA LEU A 140 -13.02 2.25 -6.16
C LEU A 140 -11.80 1.61 -6.85
N VAL A 141 -11.04 2.39 -7.61
CA VAL A 141 -9.81 1.93 -8.28
C VAL A 141 -8.73 1.62 -7.24
N ALA A 142 -8.50 2.48 -6.25
CA ALA A 142 -7.49 2.30 -5.22
C ALA A 142 -7.75 1.01 -4.42
N PHE A 143 -8.93 0.88 -3.85
CA PHE A 143 -9.30 -0.28 -3.03
C PHE A 143 -9.47 -1.54 -3.86
N GLY A 144 -10.17 -1.49 -5.00
CA GLY A 144 -10.41 -2.63 -5.86
C GLY A 144 -9.11 -3.23 -6.44
N CYS A 145 -8.29 -2.40 -7.07
CA CYS A 145 -6.99 -2.85 -7.58
C CYS A 145 -6.04 -3.27 -6.45
N GLY A 146 -6.07 -2.57 -5.30
CA GLY A 146 -5.30 -2.94 -4.13
C GLY A 146 -5.63 -4.34 -3.62
N VAL A 147 -6.90 -4.67 -3.46
CA VAL A 147 -7.37 -6.00 -3.03
C VAL A 147 -6.96 -7.08 -4.03
N VAL A 148 -7.11 -6.82 -5.34
CA VAL A 148 -6.65 -7.76 -6.38
C VAL A 148 -5.14 -7.94 -6.32
N TYR A 149 -4.36 -6.86 -6.14
CA TYR A 149 -2.90 -6.92 -6.04
C TYR A 149 -2.44 -7.78 -4.87
N ILE A 150 -2.94 -7.55 -3.65
CA ILE A 150 -2.53 -8.34 -2.48
C ILE A 150 -2.95 -9.80 -2.61
N THR A 151 -4.07 -10.09 -3.27
CA THR A 151 -4.52 -11.45 -3.56
C THR A 151 -3.56 -12.16 -4.53
N LEU A 152 -3.18 -11.51 -5.63
CA LEU A 152 -2.20 -12.04 -6.58
C LEU A 152 -0.85 -12.26 -5.91
N GLN A 153 -0.38 -11.31 -5.09
CA GLN A 153 0.89 -11.44 -4.38
C GLN A 153 0.87 -12.55 -3.32
N SER A 154 -0.29 -12.80 -2.70
CA SER A 154 -0.47 -13.95 -1.79
C SER A 154 -0.33 -15.28 -2.54
N ILE A 155 -0.98 -15.41 -3.70
CA ILE A 155 -0.88 -16.60 -4.56
C ILE A 155 0.57 -16.81 -5.05
N ILE A 156 1.25 -15.74 -5.49
CA ILE A 156 2.65 -15.77 -5.92
C ILE A 156 3.55 -16.21 -4.75
N SER A 157 3.29 -15.71 -3.55
CA SER A 157 4.04 -16.09 -2.34
C SER A 157 3.92 -17.59 -2.05
N TYR A 158 2.73 -18.18 -2.17
CA TYR A 158 2.55 -19.64 -2.02
C TYR A 158 3.33 -20.42 -3.06
N LYS A 159 3.29 -20.00 -4.33
CA LYS A 159 4.03 -20.68 -5.41
C LYS A 159 5.55 -20.61 -5.23
N SER A 160 6.05 -19.63 -4.50
CA SER A 160 7.47 -19.47 -4.19
C SER A 160 7.94 -20.23 -2.94
N CYS A 161 7.02 -20.88 -2.22
CA CYS A 161 7.35 -21.72 -1.06
C CYS A 161 7.87 -23.09 -1.51
N PRO A 162 8.75 -23.73 -0.72
CA PRO A 162 9.40 -23.22 0.50
C PRO A 162 10.68 -22.41 0.24
N GLN A 163 11.13 -22.32 -1.00
CA GLN A 163 12.46 -21.82 -1.35
C GLN A 163 12.69 -20.35 -1.02
N TRP A 164 11.70 -19.48 -1.32
CA TRP A 164 11.83 -18.03 -1.17
C TRP A 164 10.96 -17.47 -0.05
N ASN A 165 9.91 -18.19 0.33
CA ASN A 165 8.99 -17.80 1.39
C ASN A 165 8.77 -18.95 2.38
N THR A 166 8.31 -18.61 3.59
CA THR A 166 7.83 -19.59 4.57
C THR A 166 6.32 -19.71 4.47
N TYR A 167 5.79 -20.92 4.68
CA TYR A 167 4.33 -21.14 4.70
C TYR A 167 3.62 -20.24 5.70
N PHE A 168 4.25 -19.94 6.84
CA PHE A 168 3.69 -19.03 7.84
C PHE A 168 3.41 -17.64 7.26
N VAL A 169 4.37 -17.03 6.56
CA VAL A 169 4.19 -15.72 5.91
C VAL A 169 3.14 -15.80 4.81
N CYS A 170 3.10 -16.89 4.05
CA CYS A 170 2.08 -17.09 3.01
C CYS A 170 0.67 -17.15 3.60
N HIS A 171 0.48 -17.86 4.73
CA HIS A 171 -0.81 -17.91 5.42
C HIS A 171 -1.24 -16.53 5.94
N ILE A 172 -0.32 -15.75 6.52
CA ILE A 172 -0.61 -14.38 6.97
C ILE A 172 -1.05 -13.51 5.78
N ARG A 173 -0.30 -13.53 4.66
CA ARG A 173 -0.65 -12.78 3.45
C ARG A 173 -2.03 -13.16 2.91
N MET A 174 -2.31 -14.46 2.86
CA MET A 174 -3.61 -14.96 2.41
C MET A 174 -4.74 -14.56 3.36
N LEU A 175 -4.53 -14.66 4.66
CA LEU A 175 -5.53 -14.24 5.66
C LEU A 175 -5.87 -12.75 5.51
N ILE A 176 -4.85 -11.89 5.41
CA ILE A 176 -5.06 -10.45 5.19
C ILE A 176 -5.84 -10.22 3.89
N SER A 177 -5.45 -10.92 2.82
CA SER A 177 -6.11 -10.82 1.52
C SER A 177 -7.58 -11.23 1.57
N VAL A 178 -7.89 -12.36 2.23
CA VAL A 178 -9.27 -12.84 2.38
C VAL A 178 -10.12 -11.86 3.21
N ILE A 179 -9.59 -11.35 4.33
CA ILE A 179 -10.29 -10.35 5.15
C ILE A 179 -10.56 -9.08 4.30
N SER A 180 -9.57 -8.61 3.56
CA SER A 180 -9.73 -7.43 2.69
C SER A 180 -10.77 -7.67 1.59
N CYS A 181 -10.79 -8.85 0.95
CA CYS A 181 -11.81 -9.21 -0.04
C CYS A 181 -13.21 -9.23 0.57
N ILE A 182 -13.35 -9.83 1.75
CA ILE A 182 -14.66 -9.91 2.45
C ILE A 182 -15.14 -8.51 2.86
N SER A 183 -14.23 -7.62 3.28
CA SER A 183 -14.59 -6.26 3.71
C SER A 183 -14.86 -5.32 2.53
N PHE A 184 -14.20 -5.54 1.38
CA PHE A 184 -14.33 -4.67 0.21
C PHE A 184 -15.77 -4.68 -0.37
N ILE A 185 -16.43 -5.85 -0.40
CA ILE A 185 -17.79 -5.96 -0.96
C ILE A 185 -18.81 -5.15 -0.14
N PRO A 186 -18.93 -5.36 1.20
CA PRO A 186 -19.88 -4.57 2.00
C PRO A 186 -19.50 -3.08 2.05
N MET A 187 -18.22 -2.72 1.98
CA MET A 187 -17.79 -1.32 1.86
C MET A 187 -18.52 -0.63 0.70
N ILE A 188 -18.48 -1.21 -0.50
CA ILE A 188 -19.15 -0.64 -1.68
C ILE A 188 -20.66 -0.71 -1.55
N VAL A 189 -21.21 -1.85 -1.11
CA VAL A 189 -22.66 -2.04 -1.00
C VAL A 189 -23.28 -1.04 -0.02
N PHE A 190 -22.66 -0.80 1.11
CA PHE A 190 -23.16 0.17 2.08
C PHE A 190 -22.95 1.61 1.60
N ALA A 191 -21.80 1.94 1.02
CA ALA A 191 -21.57 3.26 0.42
C ALA A 191 -22.63 3.60 -0.65
N SER A 192 -23.01 2.64 -1.49
CA SER A 192 -24.05 2.86 -2.53
C SER A 192 -25.46 3.08 -1.98
N ARG A 193 -25.70 2.88 -0.70
CA ARG A 193 -26.99 3.14 -0.02
C ARG A 193 -27.07 4.55 0.58
N ILE A 194 -25.97 5.25 0.63
CA ILE A 194 -25.91 6.62 1.14
C ILE A 194 -26.48 7.57 0.09
N SER A 195 -27.46 8.36 0.50
CA SER A 195 -28.19 9.23 -0.43
C SER A 195 -27.51 10.59 -0.67
N MET A 196 -26.60 11.00 0.25
CA MET A 196 -25.95 12.31 0.22
C MET A 196 -24.52 12.23 0.73
N THR A 197 -23.59 12.78 -0.03
CA THR A 197 -22.20 12.92 0.38
C THR A 197 -22.06 14.05 1.40
N LYS A 198 -21.60 13.73 2.60
CA LYS A 198 -21.33 14.70 3.70
C LYS A 198 -20.35 14.10 4.70
N ILE A 199 -19.78 14.97 5.54
CA ILE A 199 -18.80 14.56 6.56
C ILE A 199 -19.33 14.73 8.00
N ASP A 200 -20.40 15.50 8.19
CA ASP A 200 -21.02 15.77 9.51
C ASP A 200 -22.15 14.75 9.74
N TRP A 201 -21.80 13.56 10.17
CA TRP A 201 -22.75 12.47 10.43
C TRP A 201 -23.22 12.47 11.88
N THR A 202 -24.53 12.28 12.09
CA THR A 202 -25.09 12.09 13.43
C THR A 202 -25.79 10.73 13.54
N PRO A 203 -25.71 10.04 14.70
CA PRO A 203 -26.30 8.71 14.87
C PRO A 203 -27.81 8.63 14.65
N SER A 204 -28.52 9.77 14.71
CA SER A 204 -29.97 9.86 14.48
C SER A 204 -30.37 9.85 13.01
N GLU A 205 -29.44 9.95 12.09
CA GLU A 205 -29.71 10.05 10.66
C GLU A 205 -30.00 8.69 10.02
N LYS A 206 -30.86 8.70 9.01
CA LYS A 206 -31.34 7.50 8.33
C LYS A 206 -30.21 6.68 7.72
N ASP A 207 -29.22 7.34 7.11
CA ASP A 207 -28.14 6.66 6.38
C ASP A 207 -26.87 6.45 7.25
N TYR A 208 -26.87 6.90 8.53
CA TYR A 208 -25.74 6.78 9.43
C TYR A 208 -25.21 5.35 9.56
N THR A 209 -26.11 4.36 9.70
CA THR A 209 -25.71 2.96 9.85
C THR A 209 -24.96 2.47 8.60
N TYR A 210 -25.36 2.88 7.40
CA TYR A 210 -24.69 2.51 6.16
C TYR A 210 -23.30 3.15 6.07
N HIS A 211 -23.21 4.45 6.41
CA HIS A 211 -21.93 5.16 6.49
C HIS A 211 -20.97 4.47 7.47
N PHE A 212 -21.42 4.23 8.70
CA PHE A 212 -20.63 3.60 9.76
C PHE A 212 -20.11 2.22 9.37
N MET A 213 -20.97 1.35 8.81
CA MET A 213 -20.58 0.03 8.37
C MET A 213 -19.60 0.06 7.19
N SER A 214 -19.83 0.97 6.25
CA SER A 214 -18.92 1.17 5.12
C SER A 214 -17.56 1.69 5.58
N ALA A 215 -17.52 2.66 6.50
CA ALA A 215 -16.30 3.20 7.06
C ALA A 215 -15.47 2.15 7.83
N ILE A 216 -16.11 1.29 8.66
CA ILE A 216 -15.41 0.18 9.31
C ILE A 216 -14.75 -0.73 8.26
N CYS A 217 -15.47 -1.04 7.19
CA CYS A 217 -14.92 -1.88 6.12
C CYS A 217 -13.77 -1.19 5.39
N GLU A 218 -13.85 0.12 5.13
CA GLU A 218 -12.80 0.92 4.52
C GLU A 218 -11.52 0.89 5.37
N TRP A 219 -11.62 1.19 6.67
CA TRP A 219 -10.49 1.12 7.59
C TRP A 219 -9.89 -0.29 7.64
N THR A 220 -10.73 -1.33 7.61
CA THR A 220 -10.27 -2.72 7.61
C THR A 220 -9.43 -3.03 6.37
N VAL A 221 -9.87 -2.61 5.19
CA VAL A 221 -9.12 -2.83 3.94
C VAL A 221 -7.83 -2.00 3.93
N ALA A 222 -7.88 -0.73 4.34
CA ALA A 222 -6.71 0.15 4.38
C ALA A 222 -5.62 -0.38 5.33
N PHE A 223 -5.98 -0.78 6.56
CA PHE A 223 -5.03 -1.44 7.45
C PHE A 223 -4.59 -2.81 6.93
N GLY A 224 -5.45 -3.53 6.22
CA GLY A 224 -5.06 -4.74 5.50
C GLY A 224 -3.89 -4.49 4.55
N PHE A 225 -3.93 -3.41 3.76
CA PHE A 225 -2.81 -3.01 2.90
C PHE A 225 -1.55 -2.69 3.70
N VAL A 226 -1.66 -1.89 4.77
CA VAL A 226 -0.52 -1.54 5.63
C VAL A 226 0.14 -2.80 6.19
N PHE A 227 -0.63 -3.73 6.76
CA PHE A 227 -0.10 -4.98 7.30
C PHE A 227 0.45 -5.90 6.21
N PHE A 228 -0.15 -5.90 5.03
CA PHE A 228 0.36 -6.68 3.90
C PHE A 228 1.76 -6.20 3.48
N PHE A 229 1.92 -4.90 3.27
CA PHE A 229 3.22 -4.31 2.90
C PHE A 229 4.27 -4.46 4.01
N LEU A 230 3.86 -4.47 5.27
CA LEU A 230 4.75 -4.78 6.41
C LEU A 230 5.43 -6.16 6.23
N THR A 231 4.70 -7.14 5.67
CA THR A 231 5.27 -8.48 5.43
C THR A 231 6.39 -8.48 4.39
N PHE A 232 6.47 -7.47 3.52
CA PHE A 232 7.50 -7.39 2.48
C PHE A 232 8.87 -6.99 3.01
N ILE A 233 8.95 -6.35 4.18
CA ILE A 233 10.22 -5.87 4.75
C ILE A 233 11.26 -6.99 4.81
N LYS A 234 10.88 -8.19 5.30
CA LYS A 234 11.80 -9.35 5.37
C LYS A 234 12.25 -9.85 3.99
N ASP A 235 11.37 -9.81 3.00
CA ASP A 235 11.73 -10.23 1.63
C ASP A 235 12.76 -9.26 1.04
N PHE A 236 12.59 -7.97 1.30
CA PHE A 236 13.45 -6.89 0.81
C PHE A 236 14.80 -6.83 1.51
N GLN A 237 14.90 -7.27 2.77
CA GLN A 237 16.17 -7.37 3.49
C GLN A 237 17.18 -8.35 2.85
N ARG A 238 16.69 -9.27 2.03
CA ARG A 238 17.50 -10.28 1.34
C ARG A 238 17.99 -9.83 -0.03
N VAL A 239 17.70 -8.59 -0.43
CA VAL A 239 17.93 -8.09 -1.78
C VAL A 239 18.84 -6.87 -1.75
N THR A 240 19.81 -6.86 -2.67
CA THR A 240 20.63 -5.67 -2.96
C THR A 240 20.33 -5.21 -4.37
N LEU A 241 19.84 -3.99 -4.52
CA LEU A 241 19.68 -3.33 -5.82
C LEU A 241 21.01 -2.70 -6.22
N ARG A 242 21.52 -3.06 -7.40
CA ARG A 242 22.69 -2.41 -8.01
C ARG A 242 22.22 -1.65 -9.24
N ILE A 243 22.50 -0.36 -9.28
CA ILE A 243 22.27 0.49 -10.45
C ILE A 243 23.62 0.65 -11.14
N SER A 244 23.72 0.21 -12.41
CA SER A 244 24.88 0.48 -13.26
C SER A 244 24.50 1.55 -14.27
N THR A 245 25.36 2.54 -14.44
CA THR A 245 25.20 3.58 -15.47
C THR A 245 26.30 3.37 -16.50
N GLU A 246 25.93 3.20 -17.76
CA GLU A 246 26.86 3.17 -18.88
C GLU A 246 26.78 4.50 -19.62
N ILE A 247 27.93 5.14 -19.81
CA ILE A 247 28.03 6.35 -20.60
C ILE A 247 28.53 5.90 -21.98
N HIS A 248 27.70 6.10 -23.00
CA HIS A 248 28.13 5.93 -24.39
C HIS A 248 28.80 7.23 -24.86
N GLU A 249 30.09 7.18 -25.12
CA GLU A 249 30.76 8.26 -25.85
C GLU A 249 30.33 8.15 -27.31
N ASP A 250 29.73 9.23 -27.81
CA ASP A 250 29.40 9.34 -29.22
C ASP A 250 30.73 9.34 -30.04
N SER A 251 30.89 8.28 -30.81
CA SER A 251 32.03 8.10 -31.75
C SER A 251 31.80 8.82 -33.09
#